data_4ceb990d268cba53b76e58d8c73028cc
#
_entry.id   4ceb990d268cba53b76e58d8c73028cc
#
_cell.length_a   1.000
_cell.length_b   1.000
_cell.length_c   1.000
_cell.angle_alpha   90.00
_cell.angle_beta   90.00
_cell.angle_gamma   90.00
#
_symmetry.space_group_name_H-M   'P 1'
#
loop_
_entity.id
_entity.type
_entity.pdbx_description
1 polymer ?
#
loop_
_entity_poly.entity_id
_entity_poly.type
_entity_poly.pdbx_seq_one_letter_code
_entity_poly.pdbx_strand_id
1 'polypeptide(L)'
;MSLAVAIQMDAIEGIDIDADSTFALALEAQRRGHALFHYLPSAMSFRQGRVVARAQPLEVRRQAGDFATLGAPEMLDLAALDVVLMRQDPPFDMTYITTTHLLEHIHPETLVVNDPVEVRNAPEKLFVTHFDDVMPPTLISADVAEIKDFRAEHKDIILKPLFGNGGIGVFHVGPDDENLNALLEMFAAGSREPIMVQLYLPEVRAGDKRIILVDGRAAGAVNRVPMAGEARSNLHVGGRAERSSLTKREQEICQAIGPSLKDRGMIFVGIDVIGDYLTEINVTSPTGIQEIDRFDEVSLEADIWDAIEASHSATRSSRGAD
;
A
#
# COMPACT_ATOMS: atom_id res chain seq x y z
N MET A 1 8.20 24.71 -8.14
CA MET A 1 7.71 25.52 -6.99
C MET A 1 8.08 24.75 -5.74
N SER A 2 8.59 25.37 -4.68
CA SER A 2 8.86 24.63 -3.43
C SER A 2 7.55 24.38 -2.70
N LEU A 3 7.29 23.15 -2.29
CA LEU A 3 6.09 22.73 -1.55
C LEU A 3 6.43 22.52 -0.06
N ALA A 4 5.45 22.74 0.82
CA ALA A 4 5.50 22.34 2.22
C ALA A 4 4.81 20.97 2.35
N VAL A 5 5.57 19.94 2.72
CA VAL A 5 5.14 18.54 2.68
C VAL A 5 5.25 17.91 4.07
N ALA A 6 4.17 17.38 4.61
CA ALA A 6 4.25 16.54 5.79
C ALA A 6 4.18 15.06 5.41
N ILE A 7 4.98 14.25 6.09
CA ILE A 7 5.01 12.80 5.94
C ILE A 7 4.45 12.17 7.22
N GLN A 8 3.25 11.60 7.11
CA GLN A 8 2.66 10.78 8.16
C GLN A 8 3.21 9.36 8.02
N MET A 9 4.09 8.96 8.89
CA MET A 9 4.71 7.64 8.87
C MET A 9 5.09 7.18 10.28
N ASP A 10 5.50 5.94 10.41
CA ASP A 10 6.05 5.41 11.65
C ASP A 10 7.41 6.05 11.97
N ALA A 11 7.99 5.68 13.12
CA ALA A 11 9.23 6.30 13.58
C ALA A 11 10.36 6.10 12.56
N ILE A 12 10.91 7.20 12.05
CA ILE A 12 11.89 7.20 10.97
C ILE A 12 13.20 6.48 11.35
N GLU A 13 13.50 6.39 12.65
CA GLU A 13 14.71 5.74 13.17
C GLU A 13 14.76 4.23 12.89
N GLY A 14 13.59 3.61 12.64
CA GLY A 14 13.45 2.17 12.44
C GLY A 14 13.49 1.71 10.98
N ILE A 15 13.59 2.60 10.02
CA ILE A 15 13.50 2.25 8.59
C ILE A 15 14.78 1.61 8.04
N ASP A 16 14.62 0.77 7.04
CA ASP A 16 15.72 0.32 6.18
C ASP A 16 15.85 1.29 5.00
N ILE A 17 16.88 2.12 5.01
CA ILE A 17 17.09 3.17 3.99
C ILE A 17 17.30 2.62 2.57
N ASP A 18 17.63 1.35 2.43
CA ASP A 18 17.85 0.70 1.14
C ASP A 18 16.60 -0.02 0.59
N ALA A 19 15.52 -0.11 1.40
CA ALA A 19 14.28 -0.77 1.02
C ALA A 19 13.03 0.13 1.22
N ASP A 20 13.09 1.11 2.13
CA ASP A 20 11.94 1.95 2.46
C ASP A 20 11.58 2.91 1.32
N SER A 21 10.36 2.78 0.82
CA SER A 21 9.84 3.61 -0.27
C SER A 21 9.54 5.05 0.17
N THR A 22 9.16 5.26 1.44
CA THR A 22 8.90 6.60 1.98
C THR A 22 10.18 7.40 2.09
N PHE A 23 11.28 6.73 2.45
CA PHE A 23 12.60 7.35 2.47
C PHE A 23 13.04 7.81 1.07
N ALA A 24 12.83 6.99 0.03
CA ALA A 24 13.11 7.39 -1.35
C ALA A 24 12.27 8.60 -1.77
N LEU A 25 10.97 8.62 -1.44
CA LEU A 25 10.10 9.78 -1.68
C LEU A 25 10.58 11.03 -0.94
N ALA A 26 11.05 10.90 0.31
CA ALA A 26 11.57 12.04 1.08
C ALA A 26 12.87 12.59 0.48
N LEU A 27 13.79 11.72 0.02
CA LEU A 27 15.02 12.13 -0.65
C LEU A 27 14.72 12.92 -1.93
N GLU A 28 13.79 12.44 -2.75
CA GLU A 28 13.41 13.11 -3.99
C GLU A 28 12.70 14.43 -3.73
N ALA A 29 11.79 14.49 -2.75
CA ALA A 29 11.15 15.73 -2.34
C ALA A 29 12.18 16.80 -1.92
N GLN A 30 13.15 16.40 -1.09
CA GLN A 30 14.23 17.29 -0.65
C GLN A 30 15.11 17.73 -1.84
N ARG A 31 15.41 16.82 -2.79
CA ARG A 31 16.14 17.14 -4.02
C ARG A 31 15.42 18.19 -4.87
N ARG A 32 14.08 18.16 -4.90
CA ARG A 32 13.21 19.15 -5.56
C ARG A 32 13.12 20.48 -4.82
N GLY A 33 13.68 20.55 -3.60
CA GLY A 33 13.67 21.75 -2.76
C GLY A 33 12.37 21.93 -1.99
N HIS A 34 11.62 20.87 -1.73
CA HIS A 34 10.45 20.89 -0.85
C HIS A 34 10.89 20.95 0.61
N ALA A 35 10.09 21.62 1.44
CA ALA A 35 10.26 21.62 2.90
C ALA A 35 9.54 20.40 3.48
N LEU A 36 10.26 19.55 4.22
CA LEU A 36 9.72 18.32 4.77
C LEU A 36 9.45 18.42 6.27
N PHE A 37 8.36 17.81 6.70
CA PHE A 37 7.99 17.61 8.09
C PHE A 37 7.61 16.14 8.30
N HIS A 38 8.04 15.59 9.42
CA HIS A 38 7.68 14.24 9.86
C HIS A 38 6.73 14.30 11.04
N TYR A 39 5.70 13.48 11.07
CA TYR A 39 4.88 13.24 12.24
C TYR A 39 4.37 11.81 12.32
N LEU A 40 4.22 11.32 13.56
CA LEU A 40 3.58 10.02 13.81
C LEU A 40 2.07 10.13 13.71
N PRO A 41 1.34 9.10 13.23
CA PRO A 41 -0.12 9.09 13.23
C PRO A 41 -0.75 9.47 14.58
N SER A 42 -0.14 9.01 15.68
CA SER A 42 -0.56 9.31 17.05
C SER A 42 -0.36 10.78 17.47
N ALA A 43 0.42 11.56 16.71
CA ALA A 43 0.65 12.97 16.98
C ALA A 43 -0.39 13.91 16.31
N MET A 44 -1.30 13.35 15.48
CA MET A 44 -2.37 14.09 14.82
C MET A 44 -3.58 14.26 15.76
N SER A 45 -4.23 15.41 15.65
CA SER A 45 -5.40 15.76 16.44
C SER A 45 -6.40 16.60 15.64
N PHE A 46 -7.68 16.39 15.89
CA PHE A 46 -8.75 17.30 15.45
C PHE A 46 -9.15 18.22 16.61
N ARG A 47 -8.98 19.52 16.44
CA ARG A 47 -9.28 20.49 17.48
C ARG A 47 -9.95 21.73 16.90
N GLN A 48 -11.17 22.00 17.34
CA GLN A 48 -11.91 23.22 16.96
C GLN A 48 -12.02 23.43 15.44
N GLY A 49 -12.34 22.36 14.70
CA GLY A 49 -12.48 22.40 13.24
C GLY A 49 -11.16 22.34 12.46
N ARG A 50 -10.01 22.19 13.13
CA ARG A 50 -8.69 22.14 12.50
C ARG A 50 -8.03 20.79 12.72
N VAL A 51 -7.37 20.29 11.71
CA VAL A 51 -6.49 19.11 11.80
C VAL A 51 -5.07 19.59 12.00
N VAL A 52 -4.49 19.26 13.16
CA VAL A 52 -3.15 19.68 13.54
C VAL A 52 -2.30 18.47 13.90
N ALA A 53 -1.00 18.55 13.69
CA ALA A 53 -0.06 17.52 14.11
C ALA A 53 1.13 18.13 14.84
N ARG A 54 1.64 17.42 15.86
CA ARG A 54 2.95 17.71 16.41
C ARG A 54 3.99 17.11 15.48
N ALA A 55 4.57 17.92 14.63
CA ALA A 55 5.50 17.52 13.59
C ALA A 55 6.90 18.10 13.84
N GLN A 56 7.87 17.52 13.17
CA GLN A 56 9.27 17.96 13.23
C GLN A 56 9.78 18.24 11.82
N PRO A 57 10.45 19.35 11.55
CA PRO A 57 11.21 19.53 10.32
C PRO A 57 12.12 18.33 10.08
N LEU A 58 12.16 17.86 8.85
CA LEU A 58 12.90 16.66 8.46
C LEU A 58 13.92 16.99 7.36
N GLU A 59 15.15 16.56 7.58
CA GLU A 59 16.18 16.47 6.54
C GLU A 59 16.62 15.03 6.40
N VAL A 60 16.78 14.55 5.15
CA VAL A 60 17.17 13.18 4.87
C VAL A 60 18.43 13.12 4.00
N ARG A 61 19.22 12.07 4.16
CA ARG A 61 20.42 11.80 3.38
C ARG A 61 20.73 10.31 3.31
N ARG A 62 21.22 9.84 2.18
CA ARG A 62 21.54 8.41 1.99
C ARG A 62 22.89 8.09 2.66
N GLN A 63 22.89 8.02 3.98
CA GLN A 63 24.06 7.70 4.79
C GLN A 63 23.65 6.76 5.94
N ALA A 64 24.15 5.52 5.92
CA ALA A 64 23.86 4.54 6.96
C ALA A 64 24.25 5.07 8.36
N GLY A 65 23.35 4.91 9.32
CA GLY A 65 23.52 5.34 10.71
C GLY A 65 23.36 6.85 10.96
N ASP A 66 23.26 7.67 9.90
CA ASP A 66 23.02 9.11 9.97
C ASP A 66 22.19 9.56 8.76
N PHE A 67 21.00 9.02 8.60
CA PHE A 67 20.19 9.20 7.38
C PHE A 67 19.06 10.23 7.54
N ALA A 68 18.75 10.65 8.76
CA ALA A 68 17.72 11.62 9.03
C ALA A 68 18.11 12.58 10.16
N THR A 69 17.69 13.83 10.06
CA THR A 69 17.75 14.82 11.13
C THR A 69 16.36 15.37 11.37
N LEU A 70 15.88 15.24 12.60
CA LEU A 70 14.62 15.83 13.04
C LEU A 70 14.89 17.12 13.79
N GLY A 71 14.19 18.20 13.38
CA GLY A 71 14.23 19.50 14.07
C GLY A 71 13.41 19.50 15.36
N ALA A 72 13.30 20.67 15.98
CA ALA A 72 12.45 20.83 17.16
C ALA A 72 10.98 20.58 16.80
N PRO A 73 10.22 19.85 17.65
CA PRO A 73 8.81 19.59 17.39
C PRO A 73 7.98 20.88 17.51
N GLU A 74 7.06 21.04 16.55
CA GLU A 74 6.11 22.16 16.52
C GLU A 74 4.70 21.68 16.17
N MET A 75 3.69 22.50 16.51
CA MET A 75 2.30 22.21 16.14
C MET A 75 2.03 22.82 14.77
N LEU A 76 1.86 21.96 13.77
CA LEU A 76 1.48 22.36 12.42
C LEU A 76 -0.02 22.27 12.24
N ASP A 77 -0.60 23.27 11.59
CA ASP A 77 -1.90 23.15 10.95
C ASP A 77 -1.72 22.45 9.61
N LEU A 78 -2.23 21.23 9.48
CA LEU A 78 -2.05 20.46 8.26
C LEU A 78 -2.76 21.08 7.06
N ALA A 79 -3.80 21.89 7.27
CA ALA A 79 -4.46 22.64 6.22
C ALA A 79 -3.64 23.81 5.65
N ALA A 80 -2.53 24.18 6.31
CA ALA A 80 -1.61 25.20 5.82
C ALA A 80 -0.47 24.63 4.94
N LEU A 81 -0.43 23.31 4.78
CA LEU A 81 0.56 22.62 3.95
C LEU A 81 0.07 22.43 2.51
N ASP A 82 0.98 22.16 1.60
CA ASP A 82 0.64 21.85 0.21
C ASP A 82 0.28 20.36 0.02
N VAL A 83 1.04 19.46 0.68
CA VAL A 83 0.90 18.00 0.54
C VAL A 83 1.05 17.29 1.89
N VAL A 84 0.24 16.27 2.10
CA VAL A 84 0.45 15.26 3.16
C VAL A 84 0.63 13.90 2.51
N LEU A 85 1.77 13.27 2.71
CA LEU A 85 1.99 11.86 2.34
C LEU A 85 1.50 10.97 3.49
N MET A 86 0.43 10.23 3.25
CA MET A 86 -0.10 9.24 4.19
C MET A 86 0.64 7.91 3.99
N ARG A 87 1.73 7.72 4.75
CA ARG A 87 2.70 6.65 4.58
C ARG A 87 2.89 5.78 5.83
N GLN A 88 1.96 5.86 6.77
CA GLN A 88 1.97 4.95 7.92
C GLN A 88 1.80 3.51 7.46
N ASP A 89 2.52 2.60 8.10
CA ASP A 89 2.41 1.18 7.83
C ASP A 89 1.09 0.58 8.35
N PRO A 90 0.61 -0.53 7.79
CA PRO A 90 -0.45 -1.32 8.41
C PRO A 90 -0.12 -1.68 9.88
N PRO A 91 -1.12 -1.99 10.72
CA PRO A 91 -2.39 -2.61 10.35
C PRO A 91 -3.44 -1.62 9.85
N PHE A 92 -4.28 -2.09 8.92
CA PHE A 92 -5.46 -1.36 8.46
C PHE A 92 -6.61 -1.59 9.45
N ASP A 93 -6.56 -0.88 10.55
CA ASP A 93 -7.48 -0.99 11.69
C ASP A 93 -8.26 0.32 11.92
N MET A 94 -9.04 0.39 13.00
CA MET A 94 -9.80 1.60 13.34
C MET A 94 -8.91 2.80 13.62
N THR A 95 -7.65 2.61 14.01
CA THR A 95 -6.69 3.70 14.17
C THR A 95 -6.34 4.28 12.81
N TYR A 96 -6.04 3.40 11.83
CA TYR A 96 -5.80 3.80 10.44
C TYR A 96 -7.03 4.52 9.85
N ILE A 97 -8.22 3.92 9.98
CA ILE A 97 -9.48 4.50 9.50
C ILE A 97 -9.73 5.88 10.13
N THR A 98 -9.46 6.04 11.43
CA THR A 98 -9.61 7.33 12.13
C THR A 98 -8.69 8.40 11.52
N THR A 99 -7.43 8.07 11.20
CA THR A 99 -6.52 9.03 10.57
C THR A 99 -7.01 9.46 9.20
N THR A 100 -7.58 8.56 8.39
CA THR A 100 -8.16 8.93 7.08
C THR A 100 -9.34 9.89 7.24
N HIS A 101 -10.22 9.68 8.24
CA HIS A 101 -11.31 10.59 8.52
C HIS A 101 -10.83 11.99 8.95
N LEU A 102 -9.75 12.09 9.68
CA LEU A 102 -9.19 13.39 10.06
C LEU A 102 -8.56 14.07 8.83
N LEU A 103 -7.81 13.36 8.01
CA LEU A 103 -7.17 13.92 6.81
C LEU A 103 -8.18 14.34 5.73
N GLU A 104 -9.35 13.70 5.67
CA GLU A 104 -10.45 14.11 4.78
C GLU A 104 -10.87 15.57 4.97
N HIS A 105 -10.75 16.11 6.19
CA HIS A 105 -11.12 17.51 6.47
C HIS A 105 -10.23 18.53 5.78
N ILE A 106 -9.03 18.15 5.36
CA ILE A 106 -8.09 19.05 4.70
C ILE A 106 -7.93 18.74 3.21
N HIS A 107 -8.33 17.55 2.77
CA HIS A 107 -8.30 17.15 1.37
C HIS A 107 -9.54 17.73 0.62
N PRO A 108 -9.39 18.19 -0.62
CA PRO A 108 -8.17 18.28 -1.43
C PRO A 108 -7.41 19.61 -1.32
N GLU A 109 -7.77 20.47 -0.35
CA GLU A 109 -7.11 21.76 -0.11
C GLU A 109 -5.62 21.60 0.14
N THR A 110 -5.27 20.77 1.08
CA THR A 110 -3.98 20.13 1.19
C THR A 110 -4.10 18.79 0.49
N LEU A 111 -3.30 18.55 -0.52
CA LEU A 111 -3.34 17.28 -1.25
C LEU A 111 -2.85 16.14 -0.34
N VAL A 112 -3.75 15.26 0.07
CA VAL A 112 -3.38 14.02 0.78
C VAL A 112 -3.14 12.92 -0.24
N VAL A 113 -2.04 12.20 -0.16
CA VAL A 113 -1.65 11.13 -1.09
C VAL A 113 -1.51 9.79 -0.34
N ASN A 114 -2.34 8.81 -0.69
CA ASN A 114 -3.48 8.81 -1.62
C ASN A 114 -4.71 9.47 -0.97
N ASP A 115 -5.77 9.72 -1.76
CA ASP A 115 -7.04 10.28 -1.27
C ASP A 115 -7.53 9.51 -0.03
N PRO A 116 -7.73 10.17 1.12
CA PRO A 116 -8.02 9.49 2.37
C PRO A 116 -9.39 8.79 2.40
N VAL A 117 -10.37 9.31 1.67
CA VAL A 117 -11.71 8.68 1.54
C VAL A 117 -11.57 7.38 0.77
N GLU A 118 -10.85 7.43 -0.34
CA GLU A 118 -10.69 6.29 -1.22
C GLU A 118 -9.76 5.22 -0.63
N VAL A 119 -8.74 5.62 0.13
CA VAL A 119 -7.88 4.66 0.85
C VAL A 119 -8.68 3.83 1.85
N ARG A 120 -9.55 4.47 2.68
CA ARG A 120 -10.35 3.69 3.63
C ARG A 120 -11.41 2.81 2.97
N ASN A 121 -11.85 3.18 1.74
CA ASN A 121 -12.81 2.40 0.95
C ASN A 121 -12.15 1.28 0.13
N ALA A 122 -10.83 1.18 0.15
CA ALA A 122 -10.06 0.22 -0.63
C ALA A 122 -9.13 -0.67 0.23
N PRO A 123 -9.66 -1.43 1.21
CA PRO A 123 -8.84 -2.43 1.90
C PRO A 123 -8.26 -3.42 0.86
N GLU A 124 -6.98 -3.73 0.96
CA GLU A 124 -6.17 -4.39 -0.08
C GLU A 124 -6.78 -5.66 -0.69
N LYS A 125 -7.44 -6.48 0.15
CA LYS A 125 -8.05 -7.75 -0.25
C LYS A 125 -9.53 -7.63 -0.59
N LEU A 126 -10.20 -6.59 -0.13
CA LEU A 126 -11.61 -6.34 -0.47
C LEU A 126 -11.74 -5.55 -1.77
N PHE A 127 -10.90 -4.56 -1.98
CA PHE A 127 -10.98 -3.71 -3.16
C PHE A 127 -10.75 -4.48 -4.47
N VAL A 128 -9.93 -5.54 -4.44
CA VAL A 128 -9.71 -6.39 -5.62
C VAL A 128 -11.00 -7.05 -6.13
N THR A 129 -12.01 -7.24 -5.27
CA THR A 129 -13.30 -7.86 -5.66
C THR A 129 -14.13 -7.01 -6.62
N HIS A 130 -13.78 -5.75 -6.82
CA HIS A 130 -14.38 -4.92 -7.88
C HIS A 130 -13.89 -5.27 -9.29
N PHE A 131 -12.92 -6.17 -9.40
CA PHE A 131 -12.25 -6.56 -10.63
C PHE A 131 -12.22 -8.08 -10.78
N ASP A 132 -13.40 -8.71 -10.66
CA ASP A 132 -13.60 -10.17 -10.66
C ASP A 132 -13.08 -10.86 -11.93
N ASP A 133 -13.10 -10.19 -13.09
CA ASP A 133 -12.56 -10.71 -14.35
C ASP A 133 -11.03 -10.95 -14.33
N VAL A 134 -10.32 -10.33 -13.38
CA VAL A 134 -8.85 -10.44 -13.32
C VAL A 134 -8.36 -11.04 -12.00
N MET A 135 -9.24 -11.36 -11.05
CA MET A 135 -8.87 -12.01 -9.79
C MET A 135 -9.10 -13.55 -9.88
N PRO A 136 -8.42 -14.35 -9.03
CA PRO A 136 -8.69 -15.79 -8.99
C PRO A 136 -10.04 -16.07 -8.35
N PRO A 137 -10.61 -17.29 -8.53
CA PRO A 137 -11.78 -17.73 -7.78
C PRO A 137 -11.63 -17.44 -6.30
N THR A 138 -12.59 -16.69 -5.72
CA THR A 138 -12.51 -16.15 -4.38
C THR A 138 -13.86 -16.22 -3.69
N LEU A 139 -13.84 -16.61 -2.42
CA LEU A 139 -14.96 -16.52 -1.50
C LEU A 139 -14.55 -15.61 -0.32
N ILE A 140 -15.42 -14.71 0.12
CA ILE A 140 -15.27 -13.97 1.37
C ILE A 140 -16.45 -14.34 2.26
N SER A 141 -16.19 -15.10 3.32
CA SER A 141 -17.26 -15.61 4.17
C SER A 141 -16.78 -15.86 5.61
N ALA A 142 -17.73 -15.83 6.54
CA ALA A 142 -17.59 -16.38 7.89
C ALA A 142 -18.37 -17.72 8.04
N ASP A 143 -19.11 -18.14 6.99
CA ASP A 143 -19.88 -19.38 7.00
C ASP A 143 -18.96 -20.57 6.71
N VAL A 144 -18.82 -21.43 7.72
CA VAL A 144 -17.98 -22.64 7.66
C VAL A 144 -18.46 -23.59 6.57
N ALA A 145 -19.77 -23.67 6.31
CA ALA A 145 -20.32 -24.58 5.28
C ALA A 145 -19.91 -24.10 3.89
N GLU A 146 -20.09 -22.83 3.59
CA GLU A 146 -19.66 -22.19 2.33
C GLU A 146 -18.14 -22.36 2.07
N ILE A 147 -17.33 -22.20 3.12
CA ILE A 147 -15.87 -22.38 3.02
C ILE A 147 -15.52 -23.84 2.68
N LYS A 148 -16.23 -24.82 3.29
CA LYS A 148 -16.02 -26.22 3.00
C LYS A 148 -16.48 -26.60 1.57
N ASP A 149 -17.57 -26.02 1.12
CA ASP A 149 -18.07 -26.22 -0.23
C ASP A 149 -17.10 -25.62 -1.27
N PHE A 150 -16.57 -24.42 -1.03
CA PHE A 150 -15.54 -23.82 -1.86
C PHE A 150 -14.27 -24.71 -1.93
N ARG A 151 -13.81 -25.25 -0.80
CA ARG A 151 -12.69 -26.21 -0.79
C ARG A 151 -13.05 -27.49 -1.55
N ALA A 152 -14.28 -28.00 -1.40
CA ALA A 152 -14.70 -29.20 -2.11
C ALA A 152 -14.70 -29.01 -3.62
N GLU A 153 -15.01 -27.81 -4.11
CA GLU A 153 -14.95 -27.43 -5.52
C GLU A 153 -13.50 -27.27 -6.01
N HIS A 154 -12.73 -26.42 -5.34
CA HIS A 154 -11.39 -25.99 -5.80
C HIS A 154 -10.23 -26.86 -5.32
N LYS A 155 -10.44 -27.74 -4.32
CA LYS A 155 -9.47 -28.69 -3.73
C LYS A 155 -8.33 -28.02 -2.97
N ASP A 156 -7.62 -27.11 -3.61
CA ASP A 156 -6.40 -26.48 -3.12
C ASP A 156 -6.66 -24.98 -2.93
N ILE A 157 -6.60 -24.50 -1.68
CA ILE A 157 -7.06 -23.17 -1.32
C ILE A 157 -6.07 -22.43 -0.41
N ILE A 158 -6.16 -21.11 -0.41
CA ILE A 158 -5.50 -20.22 0.54
C ILE A 158 -6.56 -19.58 1.44
N LEU A 159 -6.32 -19.59 2.75
CA LEU A 159 -7.08 -18.81 3.73
C LEU A 159 -6.29 -17.56 4.09
N LYS A 160 -6.94 -16.39 4.11
CA LYS A 160 -6.31 -15.10 4.43
C LYS A 160 -7.21 -14.27 5.35
N PRO A 161 -6.68 -13.60 6.41
CA PRO A 161 -7.43 -12.54 7.08
C PRO A 161 -7.60 -11.34 6.13
N LEU A 162 -8.77 -10.68 6.16
CA LEU A 162 -9.05 -9.56 5.25
C LEU A 162 -8.13 -8.34 5.48
N PHE A 163 -7.85 -8.04 6.74
CA PHE A 163 -7.10 -6.85 7.14
C PHE A 163 -5.66 -7.16 7.61
N GLY A 164 -5.19 -8.38 7.37
CA GLY A 164 -3.80 -8.78 7.65
C GLY A 164 -2.84 -8.28 6.57
N ASN A 165 -1.61 -8.02 6.94
CA ASN A 165 -0.53 -7.56 6.07
C ASN A 165 0.72 -8.46 6.19
N GLY A 166 1.67 -8.34 5.26
CA GLY A 166 2.96 -9.04 5.31
C GLY A 166 2.86 -10.57 5.29
N GLY A 167 1.72 -11.15 4.85
CA GLY A 167 1.51 -12.59 4.80
C GLY A 167 1.16 -13.22 6.16
N ILE A 168 0.93 -12.43 7.21
CA ILE A 168 0.54 -12.94 8.53
C ILE A 168 -0.85 -13.57 8.43
N GLY A 169 -1.00 -14.79 8.96
CA GLY A 169 -2.28 -15.52 8.95
C GLY A 169 -2.69 -16.08 7.59
N VAL A 170 -1.79 -16.13 6.62
CA VAL A 170 -2.01 -16.77 5.32
C VAL A 170 -1.67 -18.26 5.43
N PHE A 171 -2.66 -19.12 5.16
CA PHE A 171 -2.52 -20.56 5.23
C PHE A 171 -2.87 -21.21 3.89
N HIS A 172 -1.99 -22.08 3.43
CA HIS A 172 -2.25 -22.99 2.33
C HIS A 172 -2.91 -24.26 2.86
N VAL A 173 -4.06 -24.64 2.32
CA VAL A 173 -4.82 -25.82 2.72
C VAL A 173 -5.04 -26.69 1.48
N GLY A 174 -4.24 -27.75 1.37
CA GLY A 174 -4.32 -28.71 0.27
C GLY A 174 -5.53 -29.66 0.38
N PRO A 175 -5.75 -30.49 -0.65
CA PRO A 175 -6.93 -31.34 -0.72
C PRO A 175 -7.02 -32.37 0.40
N ASP A 176 -5.88 -32.82 0.91
CA ASP A 176 -5.82 -33.84 1.97
C ASP A 176 -5.47 -33.24 3.36
N ASP A 177 -5.45 -31.91 3.48
CA ASP A 177 -5.14 -31.27 4.77
C ASP A 177 -6.30 -31.41 5.74
N GLU A 178 -6.02 -32.02 6.89
CA GLU A 178 -7.01 -32.26 7.96
C GLU A 178 -7.20 -31.05 8.90
N ASN A 179 -6.40 -29.99 8.75
CA ASN A 179 -6.40 -28.86 9.68
C ASN A 179 -7.45 -27.78 9.38
N LEU A 180 -8.20 -27.88 8.29
CA LEU A 180 -9.17 -26.82 7.90
C LEU A 180 -10.10 -26.45 9.07
N ASN A 181 -10.68 -27.44 9.79
CA ASN A 181 -11.59 -27.13 10.88
C ASN A 181 -10.89 -26.37 12.01
N ALA A 182 -9.69 -26.79 12.39
CA ALA A 182 -8.91 -26.12 13.45
C ALA A 182 -8.50 -24.69 13.04
N LEU A 183 -8.16 -24.47 11.78
CA LEU A 183 -7.87 -23.13 11.23
C LEU A 183 -9.11 -22.25 11.27
N LEU A 184 -10.27 -22.73 10.86
CA LEU A 184 -11.53 -21.96 10.92
C LEU A 184 -11.93 -21.63 12.36
N GLU A 185 -11.75 -22.54 13.31
CA GLU A 185 -11.96 -22.29 14.75
C GLU A 185 -10.98 -21.21 15.26
N MET A 186 -9.72 -21.26 14.87
CA MET A 186 -8.71 -20.25 15.20
C MET A 186 -9.09 -18.87 14.67
N PHE A 187 -9.51 -18.76 13.41
CA PHE A 187 -9.99 -17.50 12.85
C PHE A 187 -11.21 -16.95 13.58
N ALA A 188 -12.21 -17.81 13.84
CA ALA A 188 -13.43 -17.42 14.55
C ALA A 188 -13.17 -17.01 16.01
N ALA A 189 -12.16 -17.59 16.68
CA ALA A 189 -11.75 -17.19 18.03
C ALA A 189 -11.00 -15.85 18.05
N GLY A 190 -10.27 -15.52 16.97
CA GLY A 190 -9.46 -14.30 16.86
C GLY A 190 -10.25 -13.07 16.42
N SER A 191 -11.27 -13.26 15.59
CA SER A 191 -12.06 -12.16 15.00
C SER A 191 -13.47 -12.62 14.64
N ARG A 192 -14.39 -11.65 14.52
CA ARG A 192 -15.74 -11.85 13.93
C ARG A 192 -15.78 -11.52 12.43
N GLU A 193 -14.68 -11.09 11.88
CA GLU A 193 -14.57 -10.71 10.49
C GLU A 193 -14.64 -11.93 9.57
N PRO A 194 -15.27 -11.83 8.39
CA PRO A 194 -15.13 -12.84 7.36
C PRO A 194 -13.65 -13.04 7.01
N ILE A 195 -13.32 -14.21 6.49
CA ILE A 195 -12.00 -14.49 5.90
C ILE A 195 -12.11 -14.55 4.38
N MET A 196 -11.02 -14.26 3.69
CA MET A 196 -10.88 -14.53 2.27
C MET A 196 -10.38 -15.97 2.08
N VAL A 197 -11.08 -16.70 1.23
CA VAL A 197 -10.71 -18.03 0.75
C VAL A 197 -10.51 -17.93 -0.74
N GLN A 198 -9.35 -18.34 -1.22
CA GLN A 198 -8.96 -18.15 -2.62
C GLN A 198 -8.40 -19.44 -3.19
N LEU A 199 -8.62 -19.70 -4.49
CA LEU A 199 -7.93 -20.77 -5.20
C LEU A 199 -6.41 -20.61 -4.99
N TYR A 200 -5.72 -21.70 -4.63
CA TYR A 200 -4.27 -21.70 -4.60
C TYR A 200 -3.70 -21.62 -6.03
N LEU A 201 -2.79 -20.68 -6.22
CA LEU A 201 -2.09 -20.48 -7.48
C LEU A 201 -0.67 -21.05 -7.36
N PRO A 202 -0.36 -22.21 -7.94
CA PRO A 202 0.96 -22.83 -7.83
C PRO A 202 2.08 -21.98 -8.44
N GLU A 203 1.74 -21.04 -9.32
CA GLU A 203 2.63 -20.05 -9.92
C GLU A 203 3.34 -19.16 -8.87
N VAL A 204 2.79 -19.05 -7.65
CA VAL A 204 3.45 -18.35 -6.53
C VAL A 204 4.86 -18.89 -6.25
N ARG A 205 5.13 -20.17 -6.59
CA ARG A 205 6.45 -20.76 -6.45
C ARG A 205 7.49 -20.15 -7.39
N ALA A 206 7.05 -19.63 -8.54
CA ALA A 206 7.89 -18.87 -9.47
C ALA A 206 7.96 -17.39 -9.10
N GLY A 207 7.08 -16.92 -8.24
CA GLY A 207 7.05 -15.57 -7.70
C GLY A 207 5.65 -15.00 -7.60
N ASP A 208 5.57 -13.94 -6.84
CA ASP A 208 4.44 -13.03 -6.65
C ASP A 208 4.94 -11.65 -7.07
N LYS A 209 4.44 -11.15 -8.19
CA LYS A 209 4.95 -9.92 -8.78
C LYS A 209 4.29 -8.71 -8.16
N ARG A 210 5.11 -7.83 -7.57
CA ARG A 210 4.70 -6.48 -7.20
C ARG A 210 4.85 -5.58 -8.41
N ILE A 211 3.75 -4.97 -8.85
CA ILE A 211 3.72 -3.94 -9.90
C ILE A 211 3.35 -2.61 -9.26
N ILE A 212 4.14 -1.58 -9.54
CA ILE A 212 3.86 -0.22 -9.09
C ILE A 212 3.09 0.51 -10.17
N LEU A 213 1.97 1.13 -9.77
CA LEU A 213 1.21 2.04 -10.62
C LEU A 213 1.34 3.46 -10.08
N VAL A 214 1.58 4.40 -11.01
CA VAL A 214 1.60 5.84 -10.74
C VAL A 214 0.51 6.49 -11.59
N ASP A 215 -0.40 7.21 -10.94
CA ASP A 215 -1.57 7.85 -11.58
C ASP A 215 -2.33 6.88 -12.51
N GLY A 216 -2.54 5.64 -12.04
CA GLY A 216 -3.24 4.58 -12.75
C GLY A 216 -2.45 3.89 -13.87
N ARG A 217 -1.16 4.17 -14.05
CA ARG A 217 -0.30 3.58 -15.07
C ARG A 217 0.81 2.75 -14.46
N ALA A 218 1.07 1.57 -15.02
CA ALA A 218 2.19 0.75 -14.60
C ALA A 218 3.52 1.49 -14.84
N ALA A 219 4.32 1.61 -13.77
CA ALA A 219 5.60 2.31 -13.79
C ALA A 219 6.79 1.35 -13.66
N GLY A 220 6.64 0.22 -12.97
CA GLY A 220 7.69 -0.77 -12.83
C GLY A 220 7.21 -2.02 -12.11
N ALA A 221 8.05 -3.07 -12.09
CA ALA A 221 7.70 -4.32 -11.45
C ALA A 221 8.92 -5.04 -10.86
N VAL A 222 8.71 -5.74 -9.74
CA VAL A 222 9.67 -6.64 -9.12
C VAL A 222 9.02 -7.98 -8.80
N ASN A 223 9.69 -9.07 -9.12
CA ASN A 223 9.23 -10.41 -8.75
C ASN A 223 9.74 -10.77 -7.35
N ARG A 224 8.85 -11.24 -6.47
CA ARG A 224 9.18 -11.67 -5.11
C ARG A 224 9.09 -13.20 -5.06
N VAL A 225 10.23 -13.86 -5.06
CA VAL A 225 10.31 -15.33 -5.06
C VAL A 225 10.34 -15.82 -3.62
N PRO A 226 9.41 -16.70 -3.20
CA PRO A 226 9.39 -17.25 -1.85
C PRO A 226 10.59 -18.14 -1.58
N MET A 227 11.00 -18.24 -0.31
CA MET A 227 12.00 -19.21 0.10
C MET A 227 11.49 -20.66 -0.06
N ALA A 228 12.41 -21.60 -0.21
CA ALA A 228 12.06 -23.02 -0.27
C ALA A 228 11.33 -23.45 1.01
N GLY A 229 10.13 -24.03 0.87
CA GLY A 229 9.29 -24.45 1.99
C GLY A 229 8.40 -23.35 2.59
N GLU A 230 8.50 -22.11 2.15
CA GLU A 230 7.61 -21.01 2.54
C GLU A 230 6.57 -20.76 1.45
N ALA A 231 5.32 -20.52 1.83
CA ALA A 231 4.25 -20.19 0.91
C ALA A 231 4.15 -18.69 0.60
N ARG A 232 4.73 -17.85 1.46
CA ARG A 232 4.66 -16.40 1.38
C ARG A 232 5.88 -15.84 0.64
N SER A 233 5.64 -14.86 -0.21
CA SER A 233 6.65 -14.24 -1.08
C SER A 233 7.11 -12.86 -0.61
N ASN A 234 6.47 -12.31 0.43
CA ASN A 234 6.76 -10.97 0.94
C ASN A 234 8.24 -10.82 1.33
N LEU A 235 8.87 -9.71 0.96
CA LEU A 235 10.28 -9.44 1.25
C LEU A 235 10.58 -9.45 2.75
N HIS A 236 9.66 -8.96 3.58
CA HIS A 236 9.79 -8.95 5.06
C HIS A 236 9.86 -10.34 5.70
N VAL A 237 9.38 -11.39 5.03
CA VAL A 237 9.47 -12.77 5.51
C VAL A 237 10.56 -13.59 4.79
N GLY A 238 11.48 -12.90 4.12
CA GLY A 238 12.65 -13.51 3.46
C GLY A 238 12.46 -13.83 1.99
N GLY A 239 11.40 -13.36 1.36
CA GLY A 239 11.26 -13.41 -0.10
C GLY A 239 12.43 -12.69 -0.79
N ARG A 240 12.87 -13.21 -1.94
CA ARG A 240 13.96 -12.63 -2.71
C ARG A 240 13.41 -11.79 -3.86
N ALA A 241 13.84 -10.53 -3.94
CA ALA A 241 13.54 -9.67 -5.07
C ALA A 241 14.33 -10.08 -6.31
N GLU A 242 13.66 -10.20 -7.45
CA GLU A 242 14.26 -10.46 -8.75
C GLU A 242 13.76 -9.45 -9.78
N ARG A 243 14.64 -9.06 -10.70
CA ARG A 243 14.28 -8.21 -11.84
C ARG A 243 13.13 -8.84 -12.63
N SER A 244 12.14 -8.03 -13.00
CA SER A 244 11.01 -8.52 -13.78
C SER A 244 10.47 -7.44 -14.72
N SER A 245 9.90 -7.88 -15.84
CA SER A 245 9.15 -7.02 -16.75
C SER A 245 7.70 -7.48 -16.83
N LEU A 246 6.79 -6.60 -17.23
CA LEU A 246 5.37 -6.94 -17.33
C LEU A 246 5.12 -7.85 -18.54
N THR A 247 4.40 -8.94 -18.30
CA THR A 247 3.80 -9.76 -19.34
C THR A 247 2.63 -9.03 -20.01
N LYS A 248 2.12 -9.57 -21.11
CA LYS A 248 0.92 -9.03 -21.77
C LYS A 248 -0.29 -9.09 -20.84
N ARG A 249 -0.46 -10.19 -20.09
CA ARG A 249 -1.58 -10.36 -19.15
C ARG A 249 -1.52 -9.35 -18.02
N GLU A 250 -0.36 -9.11 -17.45
CA GLU A 250 -0.17 -8.10 -16.40
C GLU A 250 -0.43 -6.68 -16.91
N GLN A 251 -0.08 -6.38 -18.16
CA GLN A 251 -0.47 -5.12 -18.80
C GLN A 251 -1.98 -4.98 -18.94
N GLU A 252 -2.69 -6.05 -19.33
CA GLU A 252 -4.15 -6.09 -19.39
C GLU A 252 -4.78 -5.86 -18.01
N ILE A 253 -4.24 -6.48 -16.95
CA ILE A 253 -4.66 -6.24 -15.56
C ILE A 253 -4.49 -4.77 -15.21
N CYS A 254 -3.31 -4.20 -15.44
CA CYS A 254 -3.05 -2.78 -15.15
C CYS A 254 -4.01 -1.85 -15.92
N GLN A 255 -4.31 -2.16 -17.17
CA GLN A 255 -5.26 -1.38 -17.99
C GLN A 255 -6.70 -1.49 -17.48
N ALA A 256 -7.10 -2.64 -16.95
CA ALA A 256 -8.44 -2.84 -16.40
C ALA A 256 -8.68 -2.04 -15.12
N ILE A 257 -7.68 -1.97 -14.23
CA ILE A 257 -7.83 -1.31 -12.92
C ILE A 257 -7.41 0.16 -12.93
N GLY A 258 -6.45 0.53 -13.77
CA GLY A 258 -5.80 1.85 -13.80
C GLY A 258 -6.76 3.03 -13.83
N PRO A 259 -7.77 3.07 -14.73
CA PRO A 259 -8.75 4.15 -14.76
C PRO A 259 -9.49 4.35 -13.42
N SER A 260 -9.93 3.27 -12.78
CA SER A 260 -10.61 3.33 -11.49
C SER A 260 -9.69 3.87 -10.38
N LEU A 261 -8.40 3.51 -10.38
CA LEU A 261 -7.43 4.01 -9.41
C LEU A 261 -7.21 5.51 -9.60
N LYS A 262 -7.04 5.94 -10.84
CA LYS A 262 -6.85 7.35 -11.18
C LYS A 262 -8.05 8.20 -10.80
N ASP A 263 -9.27 7.79 -11.17
CA ASP A 263 -10.51 8.51 -10.87
C ASP A 263 -10.75 8.67 -9.37
N ARG A 264 -10.17 7.78 -8.56
CA ARG A 264 -10.20 7.80 -7.09
C ARG A 264 -9.04 8.56 -6.45
N GLY A 265 -8.20 9.25 -7.20
CA GLY A 265 -7.05 9.98 -6.66
C GLY A 265 -5.98 9.09 -6.01
N MET A 266 -5.90 7.82 -6.42
CA MET A 266 -4.89 6.88 -5.94
C MET A 266 -3.62 7.00 -6.78
N ILE A 267 -2.78 7.95 -6.43
CA ILE A 267 -1.57 8.32 -7.20
C ILE A 267 -0.50 7.23 -7.11
N PHE A 268 -0.28 6.66 -5.93
CA PHE A 268 0.75 5.65 -5.70
C PHE A 268 0.14 4.34 -5.21
N VAL A 269 0.15 3.32 -6.03
CA VAL A 269 -0.47 2.01 -5.77
C VAL A 269 0.51 0.89 -6.07
N GLY A 270 0.54 -0.13 -5.23
CA GLY A 270 1.18 -1.40 -5.50
C GLY A 270 0.13 -2.48 -5.73
N ILE A 271 0.27 -3.28 -6.77
CA ILE A 271 -0.59 -4.46 -6.96
C ILE A 271 0.24 -5.71 -6.92
N ASP A 272 -0.38 -6.80 -6.50
CA ASP A 272 0.25 -8.11 -6.44
C ASP A 272 -0.41 -9.06 -7.45
N VAL A 273 0.42 -9.69 -8.29
CA VAL A 273 -0.02 -10.58 -9.37
C VAL A 273 0.70 -11.91 -9.27
N ILE A 274 -0.07 -13.00 -9.23
CA ILE A 274 0.45 -14.38 -9.25
C ILE A 274 -0.08 -15.06 -10.50
N GLY A 275 0.81 -15.51 -11.39
CA GLY A 275 0.41 -16.06 -12.69
C GLY A 275 -0.39 -15.03 -13.50
N ASP A 276 -1.63 -15.38 -13.81
CA ASP A 276 -2.53 -14.54 -14.62
C ASP A 276 -3.55 -13.72 -13.78
N TYR A 277 -3.38 -13.67 -12.46
CA TYR A 277 -4.37 -13.15 -11.55
C TYR A 277 -3.87 -12.05 -10.63
N LEU A 278 -4.68 -11.00 -10.50
CA LEU A 278 -4.57 -9.95 -9.50
C LEU A 278 -5.02 -10.49 -8.13
N THR A 279 -4.17 -10.42 -7.12
CA THR A 279 -4.44 -10.96 -5.79
C THR A 279 -4.67 -9.89 -4.73
N GLU A 280 -4.03 -8.72 -4.86
CA GLU A 280 -4.12 -7.60 -3.90
C GLU A 280 -3.91 -6.25 -4.60
N ILE A 281 -4.58 -5.20 -4.08
CA ILE A 281 -4.37 -3.80 -4.47
C ILE A 281 -3.97 -3.02 -3.22
N ASN A 282 -2.72 -2.63 -3.14
CA ASN A 282 -2.14 -1.98 -1.97
C ASN A 282 -2.10 -0.45 -2.16
N VAL A 283 -2.96 0.29 -1.44
CA VAL A 283 -3.14 1.75 -1.57
C VAL A 283 -2.64 2.53 -0.34
N THR A 284 -2.29 1.85 0.74
CA THR A 284 -1.86 2.45 2.01
C THR A 284 -0.39 2.90 1.95
N SER A 285 0.54 1.96 2.14
CA SER A 285 1.98 2.22 2.13
C SER A 285 2.71 1.22 1.22
N PRO A 286 2.43 1.20 -0.12
CA PRO A 286 3.10 0.25 -1.00
C PRO A 286 4.61 0.45 -1.00
N THR A 287 5.33 -0.67 -1.05
CA THR A 287 6.80 -0.75 -1.10
C THR A 287 7.28 -1.41 -2.38
N GLY A 288 8.59 -1.35 -2.65
CA GLY A 288 9.21 -2.02 -3.80
C GLY A 288 9.80 -1.07 -4.85
N ILE A 289 9.67 0.28 -4.69
CA ILE A 289 10.23 1.20 -5.67
C ILE A 289 11.75 1.13 -5.71
N GLN A 290 12.43 1.05 -4.56
CA GLN A 290 13.90 1.00 -4.52
C GLN A 290 14.48 -0.28 -5.13
N GLU A 291 13.78 -1.42 -5.03
CA GLU A 291 14.15 -2.65 -5.71
C GLU A 291 14.05 -2.48 -7.22
N ILE A 292 12.94 -1.92 -7.71
CA ILE A 292 12.72 -1.67 -9.14
C ILE A 292 13.75 -0.69 -9.69
N ASP A 293 13.99 0.41 -9.00
CA ASP A 293 14.98 1.43 -9.40
C ASP A 293 16.37 0.83 -9.57
N ARG A 294 16.80 -0.03 -8.63
CA ARG A 294 18.09 -0.72 -8.72
C ARG A 294 18.15 -1.72 -9.88
N PHE A 295 17.05 -2.41 -10.19
CA PHE A 295 17.05 -3.42 -11.25
C PHE A 295 16.92 -2.81 -12.63
N ASP A 296 16.15 -1.74 -12.78
CA ASP A 296 15.79 -1.17 -14.07
C ASP A 296 16.50 0.17 -14.36
N GLU A 297 17.30 0.66 -13.39
CA GLU A 297 18.05 1.92 -13.50
C GLU A 297 17.13 3.12 -13.79
N VAL A 298 15.98 3.15 -13.09
CA VAL A 298 14.96 4.20 -13.15
C VAL A 298 14.85 4.93 -11.82
N SER A 299 13.91 5.86 -11.69
CA SER A 299 13.65 6.65 -10.48
C SER A 299 12.15 6.79 -10.30
N LEU A 300 11.48 5.76 -9.79
CA LEU A 300 10.03 5.74 -9.60
C LEU A 300 9.56 6.80 -8.61
N GLU A 301 10.38 7.15 -7.63
CA GLU A 301 10.09 8.27 -6.74
C GLU A 301 9.96 9.59 -7.49
N ALA A 302 10.70 9.78 -8.58
CA ALA A 302 10.56 10.98 -9.42
C ALA A 302 9.23 10.98 -10.17
N ASP A 303 8.84 9.84 -10.77
CA ASP A 303 7.55 9.71 -11.47
C ASP A 303 6.36 9.94 -10.51
N ILE A 304 6.46 9.43 -9.27
CA ILE A 304 5.45 9.63 -8.22
C ILE A 304 5.35 11.12 -7.87
N TRP A 305 6.49 11.81 -7.68
CA TRP A 305 6.48 13.24 -7.39
C TRP A 305 5.98 14.07 -8.57
N ASP A 306 6.26 13.70 -9.82
CA ASP A 306 5.69 14.37 -10.99
C ASP A 306 4.16 14.30 -11.00
N ALA A 307 3.58 13.14 -10.63
CA ALA A 307 2.15 12.96 -10.51
C ALA A 307 1.56 13.76 -9.33
N ILE A 308 2.24 13.81 -8.18
CA ILE A 308 1.84 14.59 -7.01
C ILE A 308 1.82 16.09 -7.34
N GLU A 309 2.90 16.62 -7.92
CA GLU A 309 3.00 18.04 -8.30
C GLU A 309 1.96 18.43 -9.35
N ALA A 310 1.68 17.54 -10.33
CA ALA A 310 0.65 17.75 -11.33
C ALA A 310 -0.75 17.81 -10.69
N SER A 311 -1.08 16.87 -9.80
CA SER A 311 -2.37 16.84 -9.08
C SER A 311 -2.55 18.06 -8.19
N HIS A 312 -1.54 18.44 -7.40
CA HIS A 312 -1.55 19.65 -6.59
C HIS A 312 -1.78 20.92 -7.44
N SER A 313 -1.10 21.04 -8.58
CA SER A 313 -1.25 22.18 -9.48
C SER A 313 -2.64 22.26 -10.10
N ALA A 314 -3.24 21.13 -10.47
CA ALA A 314 -4.59 21.05 -11.02
C ALA A 314 -5.64 21.52 -9.99
N THR A 315 -5.52 21.08 -8.75
CA THR A 315 -6.41 21.48 -7.65
C THR A 315 -6.36 23.00 -7.40
N ARG A 316 -5.16 23.60 -7.43
CA ARG A 316 -5.00 25.08 -7.28
C ARG A 316 -5.55 25.88 -8.46
N SER A 317 -5.41 25.37 -9.69
CA SER A 317 -5.88 26.04 -10.90
C SER A 317 -7.39 26.10 -10.97
N SER A 318 -8.09 25.05 -10.56
CA SER A 318 -9.58 25.02 -10.51
C SER A 318 -10.18 26.06 -9.57
N ARG A 319 -9.47 26.46 -8.51
CA ARG A 319 -9.90 27.47 -7.53
C ARG A 319 -9.65 28.91 -7.93
N GLY A 320 -8.62 29.13 -8.76
CA GLY A 320 -8.33 30.46 -9.27
C GLY A 320 -9.28 30.91 -10.40
N ALA A 321 -10.18 29.99 -10.81
CA ALA A 321 -11.17 30.23 -11.88
C ALA A 321 -12.58 30.54 -11.37
N ASP A 322 -12.85 30.38 -10.06
CA ASP A 322 -14.08 30.79 -9.36
C ASP A 322 -13.87 32.13 -8.62
#